data_e02fb5595f682e396a5fc81580371608
#
_entry.id   e02fb5595f682e396a5fc81580371608
#
_cell.length_a   1.000
_cell.length_b   1.000
_cell.length_c   1.000
_cell.angle_alpha   90.00
_cell.angle_beta   90.00
_cell.angle_gamma   90.00
#
_symmetry.space_group_name_H-M   'P 1'
#
loop_
_entity.id
_entity.type
_entity.pdbx_description
1 polymer ?
#
loop_
_entity_poly.entity_id
_entity_poly.type
_entity_poly.pdbx_seq_one_letter_code
_entity_poly.pdbx_strand_id
1 'polypeptide(L)'
;EGYFTHWVQLNTYCHLFGFERGLYICRNKNTGEVYSERIETDHAEAIRLLARAERIIKYANPPPRLHDDPNAKMAFKCRTMCNHLANCHEHSFARISCRTCIHATPEMFGDAAWSCARWNKPLALAEQKQACPAHLFLPSLVPGELIDASDEEEWALYTLHDGREWRDGVKPEPERRYWHHPESGSLFATLPGEPDPRDTEPLCEEITFAEFIRLTDHYAAQGE
;
A
#
# COMPACT_ATOMS: atom_id res chain seq x y z
N GLU A 1 4.45 22.81 -23.44
CA GLU A 1 4.01 21.75 -22.48
C GLU A 1 4.34 22.10 -21.03
N GLY A 2 5.52 22.67 -20.73
CA GLY A 2 5.87 23.07 -19.37
C GLY A 2 4.99 24.18 -18.79
N TYR A 3 4.55 25.11 -19.61
CA TYR A 3 3.69 26.22 -19.22
C TYR A 3 2.28 25.73 -18.77
N PHE A 4 1.70 24.77 -19.48
CA PHE A 4 0.40 24.24 -19.12
C PHE A 4 0.39 23.58 -17.75
N THR A 5 1.43 22.84 -17.40
CA THR A 5 1.59 22.23 -16.07
C THR A 5 1.67 23.27 -14.96
N HIS A 6 2.42 24.35 -15.18
CA HIS A 6 2.52 25.44 -14.22
C HIS A 6 1.19 26.19 -14.08
N TRP A 7 0.49 26.41 -15.19
CA TRP A 7 -0.85 27.03 -15.18
C TRP A 7 -1.83 26.20 -14.35
N VAL A 8 -1.90 24.88 -14.60
CA VAL A 8 -2.75 23.96 -13.84
C VAL A 8 -2.49 24.05 -12.35
N GLN A 9 -1.22 24.04 -11.95
CA GLN A 9 -0.80 24.13 -10.57
C GLN A 9 -1.23 25.47 -9.94
N LEU A 10 -0.90 26.59 -10.60
CA LEU A 10 -1.23 27.92 -10.10
C LEU A 10 -2.73 28.14 -10.03
N ASN A 11 -3.49 27.73 -11.06
CA ASN A 11 -4.94 27.82 -11.10
C ASN A 11 -5.59 27.04 -9.95
N THR A 12 -5.13 25.80 -9.71
CA THR A 12 -5.62 24.97 -8.61
C THR A 12 -5.35 25.62 -7.25
N TYR A 13 -4.15 26.18 -7.04
CA TYR A 13 -3.84 26.89 -5.79
C TYR A 13 -4.69 28.13 -5.60
N CYS A 14 -4.86 28.95 -6.65
CA CYS A 14 -5.73 30.11 -6.57
C CYS A 14 -7.16 29.74 -6.18
N HIS A 15 -7.70 28.67 -6.76
CA HIS A 15 -9.02 28.14 -6.39
C HIS A 15 -9.09 27.72 -4.93
N LEU A 16 -8.14 26.90 -4.46
CA LEU A 16 -8.13 26.38 -3.08
C LEU A 16 -7.99 27.48 -2.02
N PHE A 17 -7.26 28.55 -2.32
CA PHE A 17 -7.08 29.68 -1.43
C PHE A 17 -8.11 30.81 -1.64
N GLY A 18 -9.05 30.64 -2.55
CA GLY A 18 -10.07 31.66 -2.83
C GLY A 18 -9.53 32.91 -3.53
N PHE A 19 -8.45 32.80 -4.30
CA PHE A 19 -7.90 33.91 -5.06
C PHE A 19 -8.54 33.98 -6.45
N GLU A 20 -8.99 35.17 -6.83
CA GLU A 20 -9.54 35.43 -8.17
C GLU A 20 -8.47 35.42 -9.27
N ARG A 21 -7.20 35.57 -8.91
CA ARG A 21 -6.10 35.65 -9.84
C ARG A 21 -4.74 35.32 -9.21
N GLY A 22 -3.84 34.80 -10.04
CA GLY A 22 -2.45 34.54 -9.68
C GLY A 22 -1.47 35.35 -10.53
N LEU A 23 -0.26 35.51 -10.06
CA LEU A 23 0.84 36.08 -10.80
C LEU A 23 1.88 34.99 -11.09
N TYR A 24 2.07 34.65 -12.37
CA TYR A 24 3.14 33.79 -12.83
C TYR A 24 4.38 34.60 -13.13
N ILE A 25 5.49 34.28 -12.51
CA ILE A 25 6.79 34.93 -12.74
C ILE A 25 7.82 33.87 -13.08
N CYS A 26 8.55 34.08 -14.14
CA CYS A 26 9.65 33.23 -14.58
C CYS A 26 10.88 34.08 -14.88
N ARG A 27 12.05 33.65 -14.39
CA ARG A 27 13.34 34.35 -14.66
C ARG A 27 14.25 33.45 -15.45
N ASN A 28 14.78 33.94 -16.54
CA ASN A 28 15.82 33.28 -17.30
C ASN A 28 17.11 33.27 -16.47
N LYS A 29 17.62 32.09 -16.12
CA LYS A 29 18.80 31.92 -15.28
C LYS A 29 20.11 32.43 -15.95
N ASN A 30 20.14 32.48 -17.28
CA ASN A 30 21.35 32.88 -18.04
C ASN A 30 21.38 34.36 -18.33
N THR A 31 20.26 34.97 -18.71
CA THR A 31 20.16 36.38 -19.10
C THR A 31 19.66 37.29 -17.98
N GLY A 32 19.01 36.73 -16.97
CA GLY A 32 18.37 37.48 -15.90
C GLY A 32 17.02 38.11 -16.29
N GLU A 33 16.59 37.95 -17.54
CA GLU A 33 15.30 38.47 -18.04
C GLU A 33 14.14 37.87 -17.24
N VAL A 34 13.12 38.70 -16.96
CA VAL A 34 11.92 38.33 -16.21
C VAL A 34 10.73 38.36 -17.13
N TYR A 35 10.02 37.25 -17.16
CA TYR A 35 8.67 37.13 -17.70
C TYR A 35 7.66 37.14 -16.59
N SER A 36 6.59 37.91 -16.74
CA SER A 36 5.48 37.90 -15.78
C SER A 36 4.15 37.92 -16.50
N GLU A 37 3.17 37.16 -15.98
CA GLU A 37 1.83 37.08 -16.53
C GLU A 37 0.80 36.99 -15.40
N ARG A 38 -0.29 37.76 -15.50
CA ARG A 38 -1.43 37.62 -14.65
C ARG A 38 -2.34 36.51 -15.20
N ILE A 39 -2.72 35.58 -14.36
CA ILE A 39 -3.62 34.49 -14.67
C ILE A 39 -4.90 34.70 -13.87
N GLU A 40 -6.01 34.80 -14.56
CA GLU A 40 -7.35 34.76 -13.93
C GLU A 40 -7.66 33.30 -13.53
N THR A 41 -8.29 33.14 -12.37
CA THR A 41 -8.63 31.81 -11.85
C THR A 41 -9.81 31.21 -12.59
N ASP A 42 -9.58 30.07 -13.25
CA ASP A 42 -10.66 29.24 -13.80
C ASP A 42 -11.11 28.24 -12.73
N HIS A 43 -12.11 28.65 -11.96
CA HIS A 43 -12.68 27.84 -10.89
C HIS A 43 -13.32 26.55 -11.41
N ALA A 44 -13.94 26.58 -12.59
CA ALA A 44 -14.57 25.39 -13.17
C ALA A 44 -13.54 24.32 -13.54
N GLU A 45 -12.43 24.72 -14.15
CA GLU A 45 -11.33 23.83 -14.46
C GLU A 45 -10.63 23.31 -13.21
N ALA A 46 -10.43 24.15 -12.19
CA ALA A 46 -9.88 23.71 -10.92
C ALA A 46 -10.75 22.64 -10.23
N ILE A 47 -12.07 22.83 -10.19
CA ILE A 47 -13.01 21.83 -9.66
C ILE A 47 -12.92 20.53 -10.45
N ARG A 48 -12.86 20.60 -11.80
CA ARG A 48 -12.70 19.43 -12.67
C ARG A 48 -11.42 18.65 -12.36
N LEU A 49 -10.30 19.35 -12.15
CA LEU A 49 -9.01 18.76 -11.81
C LEU A 49 -9.00 18.12 -10.42
N LEU A 50 -9.61 18.77 -9.42
CA LEU A 50 -9.76 18.22 -8.07
C LEU A 50 -10.64 16.98 -8.08
N ALA A 51 -11.77 16.99 -8.80
CA ALA A 51 -12.62 15.81 -8.96
C ALA A 51 -11.89 14.65 -9.67
N ARG A 52 -10.99 14.97 -10.62
CA ARG A 52 -10.11 13.95 -11.23
C ARG A 52 -9.13 13.38 -10.21
N ALA A 53 -8.51 14.21 -9.39
CA ALA A 53 -7.60 13.75 -8.34
C ALA A 53 -8.31 12.85 -7.32
N GLU A 54 -9.51 13.23 -6.90
CA GLU A 54 -10.33 12.42 -6.00
C GLU A 54 -10.66 11.04 -6.61
N ARG A 55 -11.05 10.98 -7.89
CA ARG A 55 -11.29 9.70 -8.57
C ARG A 55 -10.03 8.83 -8.60
N ILE A 56 -8.85 9.42 -8.86
CA ILE A 56 -7.59 8.67 -8.87
C ILE A 56 -7.28 8.09 -7.49
N ILE A 57 -7.51 8.86 -6.42
CA ILE A 57 -7.27 8.43 -5.03
C ILE A 57 -8.22 7.28 -4.64
N LYS A 58 -9.48 7.37 -5.06
CA LYS A 58 -10.51 6.37 -4.74
C LYS A 58 -10.52 5.14 -5.68
N TYR A 59 -9.67 5.11 -6.68
CA TYR A 59 -9.67 4.02 -7.64
C TYR A 59 -9.15 2.72 -7.01
N ALA A 60 -9.96 1.68 -7.04
CA ALA A 60 -9.60 0.38 -6.48
C ALA A 60 -8.58 -0.39 -7.34
N ASN A 61 -8.54 -0.11 -8.63
CA ASN A 61 -7.65 -0.78 -9.58
C ASN A 61 -6.64 0.20 -10.17
N PRO A 62 -5.43 -0.25 -10.54
CA PRO A 62 -4.47 0.60 -11.26
C PRO A 62 -5.08 1.10 -12.59
N PRO A 63 -4.75 2.32 -13.02
CA PRO A 63 -5.18 2.82 -14.32
C PRO A 63 -4.56 2.00 -15.45
N PRO A 64 -5.14 2.01 -16.66
CA PRO A 64 -4.53 1.39 -17.83
C PRO A 64 -3.10 1.87 -18.03
N ARG A 65 -2.25 1.01 -18.53
CA ARG A 65 -0.87 1.37 -18.89
C ARG A 65 -0.87 2.50 -19.92
N LEU A 66 0.14 3.35 -19.83
CA LEU A 66 0.33 4.41 -20.81
C LEU A 66 0.58 3.86 -22.23
N HIS A 67 1.26 2.70 -22.28
CA HIS A 67 1.52 1.90 -23.48
C HIS A 67 1.89 0.48 -23.07
N ASP A 68 1.54 -0.53 -23.89
CA ASP A 68 1.85 -1.93 -23.59
C ASP A 68 3.34 -2.23 -23.75
N ASP A 69 4.00 -1.67 -24.76
CA ASP A 69 5.46 -1.73 -24.91
C ASP A 69 6.13 -0.59 -24.14
N PRO A 70 6.94 -0.88 -23.10
CA PRO A 70 7.67 0.13 -22.35
C PRO A 70 8.73 0.86 -23.18
N ASN A 71 9.17 0.28 -24.29
CA ASN A 71 10.16 0.87 -25.18
C ASN A 71 9.56 1.82 -26.24
N ALA A 72 8.25 1.82 -26.39
CA ALA A 72 7.59 2.74 -27.30
C ALA A 72 7.89 4.21 -26.96
N LYS A 73 7.96 5.07 -28.00
CA LYS A 73 8.22 6.51 -27.81
C LYS A 73 7.22 7.17 -26.86
N MET A 74 5.96 6.75 -26.90
CA MET A 74 4.89 7.26 -26.02
C MET A 74 5.11 6.89 -24.55
N ALA A 75 5.81 5.80 -24.28
CA ALA A 75 6.10 5.30 -22.93
C ALA A 75 7.41 5.86 -22.33
N PHE A 76 8.04 6.88 -22.93
CA PHE A 76 9.33 7.38 -22.43
C PHE A 76 9.29 7.79 -20.95
N LYS A 77 8.17 8.33 -20.47
CA LYS A 77 7.98 8.69 -19.06
C LYS A 77 8.02 7.48 -18.12
N CYS A 78 7.55 6.32 -18.59
CA CYS A 78 7.61 5.08 -17.81
C CYS A 78 9.05 4.67 -17.54
N ARG A 79 9.93 4.78 -18.54
CA ARG A 79 11.35 4.41 -18.39
C ARG A 79 12.21 5.42 -17.65
N THR A 80 11.87 6.71 -17.75
CA THR A 80 12.78 7.79 -17.28
C THR A 80 12.33 8.42 -15.97
N MET A 81 11.05 8.34 -15.62
CA MET A 81 10.47 9.09 -14.49
C MET A 81 9.62 8.24 -13.57
N CYS A 82 9.20 7.04 -14.00
CA CYS A 82 8.28 6.22 -13.23
C CYS A 82 9.03 5.17 -12.41
N ASN A 83 8.86 5.20 -11.10
CA ASN A 83 9.44 4.20 -10.19
C ASN A 83 8.66 2.86 -10.19
N HIS A 84 7.58 2.77 -10.96
CA HIS A 84 6.73 1.58 -11.02
C HIS A 84 6.88 0.80 -12.33
N LEU A 85 7.95 1.02 -13.09
CA LEU A 85 8.19 0.32 -14.36
C LEU A 85 8.19 -1.19 -14.15
N ALA A 86 8.92 -1.67 -13.16
CA ALA A 86 9.05 -3.10 -12.85
C ALA A 86 7.69 -3.74 -12.50
N ASN A 87 6.88 -3.08 -11.68
CA ASN A 87 5.54 -3.59 -11.36
C ASN A 87 4.60 -3.57 -12.57
N CYS A 88 4.68 -2.50 -13.37
CA CYS A 88 3.76 -2.26 -14.48
C CYS A 88 4.06 -3.12 -15.72
N HIS A 89 5.33 -3.34 -16.05
CA HIS A 89 5.75 -3.98 -17.31
C HIS A 89 6.56 -5.27 -17.12
N GLU A 90 7.18 -5.47 -15.95
CA GLU A 90 8.04 -6.63 -15.70
C GLU A 90 7.41 -7.61 -14.72
N HIS A 91 6.14 -7.40 -14.36
CA HIS A 91 5.39 -8.27 -13.45
C HIS A 91 6.08 -8.49 -12.10
N SER A 92 6.84 -7.50 -11.62
CA SER A 92 7.44 -7.55 -10.30
C SER A 92 6.41 -7.27 -9.21
N PHE A 93 6.56 -7.89 -8.06
CA PHE A 93 5.75 -7.58 -6.89
C PHE A 93 5.93 -6.13 -6.45
N ALA A 94 4.86 -5.52 -5.94
CA ALA A 94 4.94 -4.24 -5.26
C ALA A 94 5.79 -4.37 -3.98
N ARG A 95 6.38 -3.25 -3.54
CA ARG A 95 7.11 -3.23 -2.27
C ARG A 95 6.16 -3.54 -1.12
N ILE A 96 6.50 -4.52 -0.29
CA ILE A 96 5.75 -4.88 0.91
C ILE A 96 5.74 -3.69 1.90
N SER A 97 4.53 -3.26 2.26
CA SER A 97 4.29 -2.20 3.25
C SER A 97 2.80 -2.20 3.65
N CYS A 98 2.42 -1.52 4.73
CA CYS A 98 0.99 -1.37 5.03
C CYS A 98 0.20 -0.72 3.88
N ARG A 99 0.83 0.12 3.06
CA ARG A 99 0.18 0.78 1.91
C ARG A 99 -0.15 -0.16 0.75
N THR A 100 0.39 -1.36 0.76
CA THR A 100 0.10 -2.42 -0.22
C THR A 100 -0.69 -3.57 0.40
N CYS A 101 -1.12 -3.42 1.66
CA CYS A 101 -1.84 -4.42 2.43
C CYS A 101 -3.36 -4.27 2.31
N ILE A 102 -4.07 -5.37 2.15
CA ILE A 102 -5.54 -5.40 2.07
C ILE A 102 -6.21 -4.89 3.37
N HIS A 103 -5.56 -5.06 4.52
CA HIS A 103 -6.09 -4.62 5.80
C HIS A 103 -5.92 -3.14 6.09
N ALA A 104 -5.16 -2.42 5.26
CA ALA A 104 -4.85 -1.02 5.50
C ALA A 104 -5.67 -0.11 4.58
N THR A 105 -6.26 0.93 5.17
CA THR A 105 -7.09 1.89 4.45
C THR A 105 -6.55 3.30 4.63
N PRO A 106 -6.38 4.06 3.53
CA PRO A 106 -6.11 5.49 3.61
C PRO A 106 -7.34 6.22 4.13
N GLU A 107 -7.19 7.05 5.15
CA GLU A 107 -8.26 7.87 5.69
C GLU A 107 -8.46 9.13 4.86
N MET A 108 -9.70 9.50 4.63
CA MET A 108 -10.05 10.69 3.83
C MET A 108 -9.74 12.01 4.56
N PHE A 109 -9.56 11.96 5.87
CA PHE A 109 -9.32 13.13 6.72
C PHE A 109 -8.02 12.99 7.49
N GLY A 110 -7.35 14.13 7.73
CA GLY A 110 -6.08 14.21 8.44
C GLY A 110 -4.87 14.20 7.49
N ASP A 111 -3.68 14.37 8.07
CA ASP A 111 -2.42 14.46 7.33
C ASP A 111 -1.87 13.08 7.00
N ALA A 112 -2.29 12.54 5.85
CA ALA A 112 -1.88 11.21 5.38
C ALA A 112 -2.15 10.09 6.40
N ALA A 113 -3.28 10.17 7.08
CA ALA A 113 -3.70 9.18 8.05
C ALA A 113 -4.08 7.86 7.36
N TRP A 114 -3.72 6.76 7.97
CA TRP A 114 -4.10 5.42 7.58
C TRP A 114 -4.55 4.64 8.80
N SER A 115 -5.44 3.67 8.60
CA SER A 115 -5.88 2.73 9.62
C SER A 115 -5.62 1.28 9.18
N CYS A 116 -5.54 0.39 10.15
CA CYS A 116 -5.45 -1.05 9.93
C CYS A 116 -6.70 -1.72 10.49
N ALA A 117 -7.50 -2.35 9.64
CA ALA A 117 -8.70 -3.07 10.04
C ALA A 117 -8.38 -4.30 10.88
N ARG A 118 -7.29 -5.04 10.55
CA ARG A 118 -6.87 -6.22 11.28
C ARG A 118 -6.56 -5.91 12.75
N TRP A 119 -5.78 -4.85 13.00
CA TRP A 119 -5.36 -4.47 14.35
C TRP A 119 -6.26 -3.41 14.99
N ASN A 120 -7.30 -2.97 14.26
CA ASN A 120 -8.23 -1.91 14.66
C ASN A 120 -7.52 -0.69 15.25
N LYS A 121 -6.49 -0.19 14.56
CA LYS A 121 -5.67 0.94 15.01
C LYS A 121 -5.33 1.91 13.88
N PRO A 122 -5.09 3.19 14.20
CA PRO A 122 -4.41 4.09 13.27
C PRO A 122 -2.97 3.64 13.05
N LEU A 123 -2.44 3.90 11.85
CA LEU A 123 -1.06 3.58 11.47
C LEU A 123 -0.20 4.84 11.49
N ALA A 124 0.83 4.87 12.31
CA ALA A 124 1.85 5.91 12.25
C ALA A 124 2.58 5.91 10.91
N LEU A 125 3.16 7.04 10.50
CA LEU A 125 3.84 7.16 9.20
C LEU A 125 5.00 6.15 9.02
N ALA A 126 5.69 5.81 10.09
CA ALA A 126 6.75 4.79 10.07
C ALA A 126 6.15 3.40 9.81
N GLU A 127 5.08 3.03 10.48
CA GLU A 127 4.37 1.76 10.31
C GLU A 127 3.81 1.61 8.89
N GLN A 128 3.25 2.68 8.31
CA GLN A 128 2.75 2.66 6.93
C GLN A 128 3.80 2.23 5.90
N LYS A 129 5.08 2.51 6.15
CA LYS A 129 6.21 2.22 5.25
C LYS A 129 6.81 0.83 5.46
N GLN A 130 6.39 0.15 6.51
CA GLN A 130 6.82 -1.19 6.88
C GLN A 130 5.65 -2.17 6.70
N ALA A 131 5.94 -3.45 6.76
CA ALA A 131 4.91 -4.48 6.81
C ALA A 131 5.02 -5.24 8.13
N CYS A 132 3.89 -5.70 8.63
CA CYS A 132 3.85 -6.69 9.70
C CYS A 132 3.84 -8.12 9.11
N PRO A 133 4.09 -9.16 9.91
CA PRO A 133 4.03 -10.55 9.45
C PRO A 133 2.68 -10.97 8.87
N ALA A 134 1.60 -10.28 9.24
CA ALA A 134 0.25 -10.51 8.76
C ALA A 134 -0.11 -9.69 7.50
N HIS A 135 0.88 -9.23 6.76
CA HIS A 135 0.66 -8.53 5.50
C HIS A 135 0.03 -9.47 4.47
N LEU A 136 -1.04 -9.01 3.84
CA LEU A 136 -1.63 -9.61 2.64
C LEU A 136 -1.70 -8.53 1.57
N PHE A 137 -1.23 -8.83 0.37
CA PHE A 137 -1.30 -7.87 -0.72
C PHE A 137 -2.73 -7.51 -1.11
N LEU A 138 -2.93 -6.27 -1.51
CA LEU A 138 -4.09 -5.94 -2.34
C LEU A 138 -4.03 -6.80 -3.60
N PRO A 139 -5.09 -7.55 -3.96
CA PRO A 139 -5.07 -8.45 -5.10
C PRO A 139 -4.66 -7.80 -6.42
N SER A 140 -5.04 -6.54 -6.61
CA SER A 140 -4.66 -5.75 -7.79
C SER A 140 -3.16 -5.44 -7.90
N LEU A 141 -2.38 -5.67 -6.86
CA LEU A 141 -0.93 -5.45 -6.84
C LEU A 141 -0.11 -6.74 -6.98
N VAL A 142 -0.78 -7.90 -7.01
CA VAL A 142 -0.14 -9.19 -7.26
C VAL A 142 -0.02 -9.39 -8.76
N PRO A 143 1.16 -9.78 -9.30
CA PRO A 143 1.35 -10.03 -10.73
C PRO A 143 0.80 -11.40 -11.14
N GLY A 144 -0.50 -11.60 -10.99
CA GLY A 144 -1.18 -12.87 -11.25
C GLY A 144 -2.69 -12.77 -11.07
N GLU A 145 -3.37 -13.87 -11.24
CA GLU A 145 -4.81 -14.02 -11.06
C GLU A 145 -5.09 -14.72 -9.74
N LEU A 146 -6.04 -14.19 -8.97
CA LEU A 146 -6.52 -14.80 -7.73
C LEU A 146 -7.28 -16.09 -8.08
N ILE A 147 -6.87 -17.22 -7.50
CA ILE A 147 -7.52 -18.53 -7.69
C ILE A 147 -8.46 -18.83 -6.54
N ASP A 148 -7.96 -18.64 -5.30
CA ASP A 148 -8.64 -19.02 -4.08
C ASP A 148 -8.20 -18.15 -2.90
N ALA A 149 -9.03 -18.03 -1.87
CA ALA A 149 -8.70 -17.27 -0.67
C ALA A 149 -9.49 -17.77 0.53
N SER A 150 -8.96 -17.57 1.72
CA SER A 150 -9.64 -17.82 2.98
C SER A 150 -9.48 -16.61 3.90
N ASP A 151 -10.62 -16.01 4.26
CA ASP A 151 -10.66 -14.91 5.23
C ASP A 151 -10.38 -15.43 6.66
N GLU A 152 -10.82 -16.65 6.97
CA GLU A 152 -10.64 -17.25 8.29
C GLU A 152 -9.17 -17.60 8.57
N GLU A 153 -8.50 -18.15 7.56
CA GLU A 153 -7.09 -18.53 7.64
C GLU A 153 -6.14 -17.42 7.14
N GLU A 154 -6.70 -16.31 6.66
CA GLU A 154 -5.98 -15.11 6.19
C GLU A 154 -4.90 -15.42 5.14
N TRP A 155 -5.31 -16.01 4.05
CA TRP A 155 -4.44 -16.27 2.90
C TRP A 155 -5.16 -16.08 1.56
N ALA A 156 -4.37 -15.89 0.52
CA ALA A 156 -4.82 -15.84 -0.86
C ALA A 156 -3.85 -16.62 -1.77
N LEU A 157 -4.38 -17.38 -2.72
CA LEU A 157 -3.62 -18.18 -3.69
C LEU A 157 -3.77 -17.56 -5.08
N TYR A 158 -2.67 -17.39 -5.76
CA TYR A 158 -2.61 -16.80 -7.09
C TYR A 158 -1.91 -17.70 -8.09
N THR A 159 -2.34 -17.66 -9.35
CA THR A 159 -1.49 -18.07 -10.49
C THR A 159 -0.76 -16.84 -11.00
N LEU A 160 0.56 -16.82 -10.89
CA LEU A 160 1.40 -15.76 -11.41
C LEU A 160 1.46 -15.77 -12.95
N HIS A 161 1.85 -14.67 -13.57
CA HIS A 161 1.97 -14.57 -15.03
C HIS A 161 2.97 -15.57 -15.64
N ASP A 162 3.90 -16.11 -14.86
CA ASP A 162 4.82 -17.17 -15.28
C ASP A 162 4.26 -18.58 -15.10
N GLY A 163 2.99 -18.71 -14.70
CA GLY A 163 2.30 -19.97 -14.51
C GLY A 163 2.53 -20.66 -13.16
N ARG A 164 3.34 -20.09 -12.28
CA ARG A 164 3.55 -20.64 -10.93
C ARG A 164 2.39 -20.28 -10.01
N GLU A 165 2.06 -21.21 -9.13
CA GLU A 165 1.19 -20.90 -8.00
C GLU A 165 2.01 -20.20 -6.90
N TRP A 166 1.44 -19.12 -6.36
CA TRP A 166 2.01 -18.38 -5.25
C TRP A 166 0.94 -18.06 -4.22
N ARG A 167 1.25 -18.35 -2.97
CA ARG A 167 0.36 -18.10 -1.85
C ARG A 167 0.84 -16.88 -1.08
N ASP A 168 -0.04 -15.91 -0.94
CA ASP A 168 0.10 -14.77 -0.04
C ASP A 168 -0.48 -15.14 1.33
N GLY A 169 0.10 -14.63 2.39
CA GLY A 169 -0.24 -15.01 3.76
C GLY A 169 0.58 -16.19 4.27
N VAL A 170 0.71 -16.24 5.57
CA VAL A 170 1.45 -17.31 6.24
C VAL A 170 0.54 -18.52 6.38
N LYS A 171 0.86 -19.59 5.66
CA LYS A 171 0.16 -20.87 5.85
C LYS A 171 0.68 -21.52 7.14
N PRO A 172 -0.20 -21.87 8.09
CA PRO A 172 0.22 -22.82 9.11
C PRO A 172 0.71 -24.09 8.42
N GLU A 173 1.86 -24.60 8.81
CA GLU A 173 2.22 -25.94 8.37
C GLU A 173 1.10 -26.89 8.81
N PRO A 174 0.48 -27.66 7.90
CA PRO A 174 -0.79 -28.36 8.19
C PRO A 174 -0.72 -29.36 9.33
N GLU A 175 0.48 -29.63 9.79
CA GLU A 175 0.77 -30.59 10.86
C GLU A 175 1.26 -29.91 12.15
N ARG A 176 1.44 -28.57 12.14
CA ARG A 176 1.96 -27.86 13.30
C ARG A 176 0.83 -27.45 14.25
N ARG A 177 0.98 -27.74 15.53
CA ARG A 177 0.08 -27.29 16.61
C ARG A 177 0.71 -26.10 17.30
N TYR A 178 -0.11 -25.10 17.65
CA TYR A 178 0.35 -23.83 18.23
C TYR A 178 -0.17 -23.71 19.67
N TRP A 179 0.67 -23.15 20.54
CA TRP A 179 0.42 -23.16 21.96
C TRP A 179 0.70 -21.78 22.56
N HIS A 180 -0.08 -21.43 23.57
CA HIS A 180 0.09 -20.24 24.38
C HIS A 180 0.07 -20.62 25.84
N HIS A 181 1.04 -20.11 26.61
CA HIS A 181 1.02 -20.20 28.05
C HIS A 181 0.52 -18.86 28.63
N PRO A 182 -0.70 -18.78 29.20
CA PRO A 182 -1.36 -17.52 29.53
C PRO A 182 -0.64 -16.70 30.62
N GLU A 183 0.04 -17.36 31.54
CA GLU A 183 0.74 -16.67 32.65
C GLU A 183 2.12 -16.14 32.23
N SER A 184 2.88 -16.90 31.45
CA SER A 184 4.22 -16.49 31.01
C SER A 184 4.19 -15.70 29.70
N GLY A 185 3.11 -15.75 28.95
CA GLY A 185 3.04 -15.21 27.59
C GLY A 185 3.86 -15.99 26.57
N SER A 186 4.42 -17.13 26.93
CA SER A 186 5.25 -17.95 26.03
C SER A 186 4.41 -18.52 24.90
N LEU A 187 4.97 -18.43 23.69
CA LEU A 187 4.37 -18.96 22.45
C LEU A 187 5.32 -19.97 21.81
N PHE A 188 4.81 -21.13 21.45
CA PHE A 188 5.61 -22.18 20.77
C PHE A 188 4.74 -23.00 19.85
N ALA A 189 5.40 -23.69 18.92
CA ALA A 189 4.74 -24.58 17.97
C ALA A 189 5.39 -25.97 18.02
N THR A 190 4.59 -27.02 17.94
CA THR A 190 5.05 -28.41 17.93
C THR A 190 4.73 -29.09 16.61
N LEU A 191 5.60 -30.01 16.19
CA LEU A 191 5.37 -30.92 15.06
C LEU A 191 4.63 -32.18 15.50
N PRO A 192 4.00 -32.90 14.56
CA PRO A 192 3.44 -34.21 14.85
C PRO A 192 4.47 -35.16 15.42
N GLY A 193 4.14 -35.80 16.57
CA GLY A 193 5.03 -36.71 17.28
C GLY A 193 5.95 -36.06 18.31
N GLU A 194 6.00 -34.71 18.39
CA GLU A 194 6.62 -34.04 19.52
C GLU A 194 5.76 -34.14 20.78
N PRO A 195 6.34 -34.11 21.99
CA PRO A 195 5.58 -34.14 23.24
C PRO A 195 4.56 -33.03 23.32
N ASP A 196 3.38 -33.33 23.87
CA ASP A 196 2.37 -32.30 24.14
C ASP A 196 2.88 -31.34 25.20
N PRO A 197 2.96 -30.04 24.97
CA PRO A 197 3.45 -29.07 25.93
C PRO A 197 2.72 -29.10 27.27
N ARG A 198 1.47 -29.54 27.31
CA ARG A 198 0.67 -29.69 28.53
C ARG A 198 1.19 -30.77 29.45
N ASP A 199 2.02 -31.68 28.94
CA ASP A 199 2.67 -32.69 29.78
C ASP A 199 3.72 -32.08 30.75
N THR A 200 4.28 -30.95 30.36
CA THR A 200 5.30 -30.23 31.17
C THR A 200 4.78 -28.88 31.70
N GLU A 201 3.89 -28.24 30.97
CA GLU A 201 3.27 -26.95 31.27
C GLU A 201 1.75 -27.04 31.18
N PRO A 202 1.06 -27.53 32.25
CA PRO A 202 -0.40 -27.84 32.20
C PRO A 202 -1.30 -26.66 31.86
N LEU A 203 -0.82 -25.42 32.02
CA LEU A 203 -1.55 -24.18 31.69
C LEU A 203 -1.49 -23.83 30.22
N CYS A 204 -0.74 -24.58 29.40
CA CYS A 204 -0.69 -24.32 27.97
C CYS A 204 -2.04 -24.60 27.31
N GLU A 205 -2.46 -23.66 26.50
CA GLU A 205 -3.66 -23.74 25.69
C GLU A 205 -3.29 -23.92 24.22
N GLU A 206 -3.95 -24.86 23.55
CA GLU A 206 -3.85 -24.97 22.11
C GLU A 206 -4.62 -23.83 21.47
N ILE A 207 -3.94 -23.09 20.60
CA ILE A 207 -4.51 -21.92 19.92
C ILE A 207 -4.45 -22.09 18.41
N THR A 208 -5.27 -21.34 17.72
CA THR A 208 -5.19 -21.28 16.25
C THR A 208 -3.93 -20.58 15.78
N PHE A 209 -3.50 -20.87 14.55
CA PHE A 209 -2.38 -20.17 13.94
C PHE A 209 -2.59 -18.65 13.89
N ALA A 210 -3.80 -18.20 13.62
CA ALA A 210 -4.15 -16.79 13.59
C ALA A 210 -3.98 -16.12 14.98
N GLU A 211 -4.36 -16.80 16.05
CA GLU A 211 -4.13 -16.34 17.43
C GLU A 211 -2.66 -16.35 17.78
N PHE A 212 -1.91 -17.37 17.35
CA PHE A 212 -0.47 -17.45 17.56
C PHE A 212 0.26 -16.23 16.96
N ILE A 213 -0.05 -15.88 15.72
CA ILE A 213 0.50 -14.68 15.07
C ILE A 213 0.11 -13.42 15.82
N ARG A 214 -1.18 -13.25 16.17
CA ARG A 214 -1.66 -12.09 16.92
C ARG A 214 -0.95 -11.89 18.25
N LEU A 215 -0.76 -12.98 19.00
CA LEU A 215 -0.08 -12.95 20.31
C LEU A 215 1.43 -12.70 20.15
N THR A 216 2.07 -13.24 19.13
CA THR A 216 3.48 -12.95 18.81
C THR A 216 3.70 -11.45 18.63
N ASP A 217 2.86 -10.79 17.87
CA ASP A 217 2.95 -9.35 17.64
C ASP A 217 2.63 -8.54 18.89
N HIS A 218 1.65 -9.00 19.69
CA HIS A 218 1.28 -8.35 20.95
C HIS A 218 2.44 -8.35 21.95
N TYR A 219 3.13 -9.48 22.13
CA TYR A 219 4.25 -9.58 23.07
C TYR A 219 5.52 -8.92 22.55
N ALA A 220 5.75 -8.92 21.23
CA ALA A 220 6.84 -8.16 20.63
C ALA A 220 6.71 -6.65 20.86
N ALA A 221 5.48 -6.13 20.85
CA ALA A 221 5.20 -4.71 21.11
C ALA A 221 5.33 -4.30 22.59
N GLN A 222 5.35 -5.25 23.52
CA GLN A 222 5.51 -4.98 24.96
C GLN A 222 6.96 -5.08 25.45
N GLY A 223 7.87 -5.59 24.62
CA GLY A 223 9.28 -5.83 24.97
C GLY A 223 10.24 -4.69 24.58
N GLU A 224 9.72 -3.51 24.17
CA GLU A 224 10.53 -2.31 23.89
C GLU A 224 10.42 -1.26 24.99
#